data_0f6221a31906e02267c1807a2e2f2144
#
_entry.id   0f6221a31906e02267c1807a2e2f2144
#
_cell.length_a   1.000
_cell.length_b   1.000
_cell.length_c   1.000
_cell.angle_alpha   90.00
_cell.angle_beta   90.00
_cell.angle_gamma   90.00
#
_symmetry.space_group_name_H-M   'P 1'
#
loop_
_entity.id
_entity.type
_entity.pdbx_description
1 polymer ?
#
loop_
_entity_poly.entity_id
_entity_poly.type
_entity_poly.pdbx_seq_one_letter_code
_entity_poly.pdbx_strand_id
1 'polypeptide(L)'
;CGTTTLAAAYLAAGPARAAQLLGDTLGTAPQHYLAATPSCYASFWEQGTTVRLDMAALQEDTDPHQNFVAEIEAATAETALRDLGAGQTDAGAARLLAAYTAALFRQNPQQLAALPGQARQASARILTDLQAQEWNTLESVFNYFSTVPALVVETALPSFTSRPEGELALTENGQQTVQEVLRMGAGEYRRKLPGRAGSPDPAVAWL
;
A
#
# COMPACT_ATOMS: atom_id res chain seq x y z
N CYS A 1 25.17 -5.16 16.80
CA CYS A 1 23.80 -5.65 16.59
C CYS A 1 23.58 -5.69 15.09
N GLY A 2 23.41 -6.90 14.51
CA GLY A 2 23.12 -7.03 13.08
C GLY A 2 21.76 -6.45 12.75
N THR A 3 21.66 -5.73 11.64
CA THR A 3 20.39 -5.23 11.10
C THR A 3 19.65 -6.40 10.48
N THR A 4 18.47 -6.71 11.00
CA THR A 4 17.60 -7.75 10.45
C THR A 4 16.63 -7.10 9.46
N THR A 5 16.55 -7.62 8.24
CA THR A 5 15.56 -7.16 7.25
C THR A 5 14.16 -7.72 7.57
N LEU A 6 13.10 -7.08 7.04
CA LEU A 6 11.74 -7.61 7.15
C LEU A 6 11.62 -9.01 6.53
N ALA A 7 12.29 -9.23 5.40
CA ALA A 7 12.31 -10.53 4.74
C ALA A 7 12.98 -11.60 5.63
N ALA A 8 14.14 -11.29 6.23
CA ALA A 8 14.83 -12.21 7.13
C ALA A 8 14.00 -12.48 8.40
N ALA A 9 13.34 -11.48 8.96
CA ALA A 9 12.44 -11.65 10.11
C ALA A 9 11.25 -12.55 9.78
N TYR A 10 10.65 -12.36 8.60
CA TYR A 10 9.55 -13.21 8.11
C TYR A 10 10.00 -14.65 7.92
N LEU A 11 11.13 -14.88 7.27
CA LEU A 11 11.66 -16.22 7.03
C LEU A 11 12.04 -16.94 8.31
N ALA A 12 12.54 -16.21 9.31
CA ALA A 12 12.97 -16.80 10.57
C ALA A 12 11.82 -17.17 11.51
N ALA A 13 10.77 -16.34 11.59
CA ALA A 13 9.72 -16.48 12.60
C ALA A 13 8.32 -16.04 12.13
N GLY A 14 8.11 -15.95 10.82
CA GLY A 14 6.81 -15.70 10.21
C GLY A 14 6.33 -14.24 10.27
N PRO A 15 5.06 -14.01 9.87
CA PRO A 15 4.52 -12.67 9.67
C PRO A 15 4.41 -11.86 10.98
N ALA A 16 4.15 -12.49 12.11
CA ALA A 16 4.10 -11.81 13.41
C ALA A 16 5.43 -11.14 13.75
N ARG A 17 6.55 -11.81 13.47
CA ARG A 17 7.89 -11.25 13.72
C ARG A 17 8.21 -10.11 12.75
N ALA A 18 7.83 -10.23 11.49
CA ALA A 18 7.98 -9.14 10.52
C ALA A 18 7.14 -7.91 10.93
N ALA A 19 5.89 -8.11 11.36
CA ALA A 19 5.03 -7.05 11.87
C ALA A 19 5.64 -6.36 13.11
N GLN A 20 6.17 -7.13 14.05
CA GLN A 20 6.85 -6.57 15.21
C GLN A 20 8.07 -5.72 14.82
N LEU A 21 8.94 -6.24 13.93
CA LEU A 21 10.10 -5.48 13.45
C LEU A 21 9.70 -4.20 12.72
N LEU A 22 8.62 -4.27 11.91
CA LEU A 22 8.05 -3.09 11.28
C LEU A 22 7.58 -2.07 12.32
N GLY A 23 6.85 -2.51 13.33
CA GLY A 23 6.40 -1.66 14.44
C GLY A 23 7.54 -1.00 15.20
N ASP A 24 8.58 -1.76 15.50
CA ASP A 24 9.80 -1.23 16.15
C ASP A 24 10.47 -0.15 15.28
N THR A 25 10.48 -0.37 13.95
CA THR A 25 11.07 0.56 12.97
C THR A 25 10.24 1.84 12.84
N LEU A 26 8.92 1.72 12.81
CA LEU A 26 8.00 2.85 12.62
C LEU A 26 7.67 3.58 13.93
N GLY A 27 8.02 3.00 15.08
CA GLY A 27 7.65 3.52 16.40
C GLY A 27 6.14 3.39 16.69
N THR A 28 5.47 2.48 16.00
CA THR A 28 4.05 2.16 16.22
C THR A 28 3.81 0.69 15.93
N ALA A 29 3.21 -0.03 16.87
CA ALA A 29 2.96 -1.44 16.70
C ALA A 29 1.77 -1.68 15.76
N PRO A 30 1.94 -2.44 14.64
CA PRO A 30 0.81 -2.97 13.91
C PRO A 30 -0.07 -3.79 14.85
N GLN A 31 -1.37 -3.56 14.81
CA GLN A 31 -2.31 -4.29 15.68
C GLN A 31 -2.54 -5.71 15.16
N HIS A 32 -2.54 -5.85 13.85
CA HIS A 32 -2.79 -7.10 13.16
C HIS A 32 -1.88 -7.26 11.94
N TYR A 33 -1.79 -8.49 11.47
CA TYR A 33 -1.15 -8.79 10.20
C TYR A 33 -2.03 -9.68 9.31
N LEU A 34 -1.83 -9.55 8.01
CA LEU A 34 -2.37 -10.44 7.00
C LEU A 34 -1.27 -10.70 5.97
N ALA A 35 -0.93 -11.95 5.77
CA ALA A 35 0.04 -12.36 4.77
C ALA A 35 -0.58 -13.40 3.84
N ALA A 36 -0.51 -13.14 2.55
CA ALA A 36 -1.00 -14.00 1.48
C ALA A 36 0.09 -14.20 0.43
N THR A 37 0.03 -15.34 -0.26
CA THR A 37 0.87 -15.52 -1.45
C THR A 37 0.33 -14.67 -2.60
N PRO A 38 1.16 -14.31 -3.60
CA PRO A 38 0.69 -13.58 -4.78
C PRO A 38 -0.49 -14.26 -5.48
N SER A 39 -0.46 -15.59 -5.61
CA SER A 39 -1.56 -16.35 -6.20
C SER A 39 -2.85 -16.34 -5.36
N CYS A 40 -2.73 -16.29 -4.03
CA CYS A 40 -3.89 -16.12 -3.17
C CYS A 40 -4.44 -14.71 -3.30
N TYR A 41 -3.60 -13.67 -3.30
CA TYR A 41 -4.00 -12.29 -3.54
C TYR A 41 -4.69 -12.11 -4.90
N ALA A 42 -4.13 -12.70 -5.96
CA ALA A 42 -4.73 -12.68 -7.29
C ALA A 42 -6.18 -13.22 -7.29
N SER A 43 -6.46 -14.23 -6.47
CA SER A 43 -7.81 -14.81 -6.37
C SER A 43 -8.85 -13.93 -5.66
N PHE A 44 -8.44 -12.79 -5.08
CA PHE A 44 -9.35 -11.83 -4.47
C PHE A 44 -9.98 -10.87 -5.48
N TRP A 45 -9.47 -10.83 -6.71
CA TRP A 45 -9.93 -9.93 -7.75
C TRP A 45 -10.78 -10.66 -8.78
N GLU A 46 -11.86 -10.05 -9.19
CA GLU A 46 -12.64 -10.56 -10.32
C GLU A 46 -11.81 -10.51 -11.60
N GLN A 47 -11.99 -11.50 -12.44
CA GLN A 47 -11.31 -11.52 -13.73
C GLN A 47 -11.62 -10.26 -14.54
N GLY A 48 -10.61 -9.64 -15.11
CA GLY A 48 -10.73 -8.42 -15.88
C GLY A 48 -10.77 -7.14 -15.03
N THR A 49 -10.59 -7.23 -13.69
CA THR A 49 -10.38 -6.03 -12.88
C THR A 49 -9.07 -5.36 -13.28
N THR A 50 -9.15 -4.16 -13.85
CA THR A 50 -7.99 -3.41 -14.32
C THR A 50 -7.79 -2.11 -13.57
N VAL A 51 -6.54 -1.64 -13.55
CA VAL A 51 -6.10 -0.37 -13.01
C VAL A 51 -5.34 0.40 -14.07
N ARG A 52 -5.71 1.64 -14.29
CA ARG A 52 -5.04 2.54 -15.22
C ARG A 52 -4.12 3.49 -14.46
N LEU A 53 -2.84 3.49 -14.81
CA LEU A 53 -1.82 4.36 -14.26
C LEU A 53 -1.30 5.32 -15.31
N ASP A 54 -1.29 6.60 -14.98
CA ASP A 54 -0.59 7.61 -15.76
C ASP A 54 0.90 7.56 -15.39
N MET A 55 1.70 6.97 -16.27
CA MET A 55 3.13 6.80 -16.03
C MET A 55 3.90 8.13 -16.12
N ALA A 56 3.38 9.13 -16.82
CA ALA A 56 3.98 10.46 -16.88
C ALA A 56 4.05 11.14 -15.50
N ALA A 57 3.02 10.89 -14.67
CA ALA A 57 2.95 11.47 -13.32
C ALA A 57 3.89 10.79 -12.31
N LEU A 58 4.48 9.65 -12.65
CA LEU A 58 5.30 8.82 -11.76
C LEU A 58 6.81 8.94 -11.99
N GLN A 59 7.21 9.58 -13.06
CA GLN A 59 8.63 9.70 -13.43
C GLN A 59 9.24 10.99 -12.89
N GLU A 60 10.47 10.88 -12.38
CA GLU A 60 11.27 12.03 -11.93
C GLU A 60 11.95 12.77 -13.11
N ASP A 61 12.30 12.03 -14.14
CA ASP A 61 12.88 12.56 -15.39
C ASP A 61 11.85 12.44 -16.51
N THR A 62 11.42 13.58 -17.03
CA THR A 62 10.48 13.68 -18.14
C THR A 62 11.15 13.28 -19.46
N ASP A 63 11.32 11.99 -19.67
CA ASP A 63 11.50 11.47 -21.03
C ASP A 63 10.12 11.51 -21.72
N PRO A 64 9.90 12.41 -22.69
CA PRO A 64 8.61 12.56 -23.35
C PRO A 64 8.14 11.31 -24.10
N HIS A 65 9.02 10.31 -24.29
CA HIS A 65 8.69 9.04 -24.93
C HIS A 65 8.05 8.02 -23.96
N GLN A 66 7.98 8.32 -22.67
CA GLN A 66 7.40 7.45 -21.65
C GLN A 66 6.03 7.93 -21.14
N ASN A 67 5.42 8.91 -21.81
CA ASN A 67 4.08 9.38 -21.50
C ASN A 67 3.04 8.38 -22.02
N PHE A 68 2.77 7.34 -21.26
CA PHE A 68 1.72 6.39 -21.58
C PHE A 68 0.88 6.04 -20.35
N VAL A 69 -0.32 5.56 -20.60
CA VAL A 69 -1.19 4.99 -19.58
C VAL A 69 -0.97 3.49 -19.56
N ALA A 70 -0.44 2.99 -18.46
CA ALA A 70 -0.37 1.55 -18.23
C ALA A 70 -1.73 1.03 -17.77
N GLU A 71 -2.18 -0.06 -18.38
CA GLU A 71 -3.36 -0.80 -17.94
C GLU A 71 -2.91 -2.13 -17.33
N ILE A 72 -3.17 -2.30 -16.04
CA ILE A 72 -2.66 -3.41 -15.23
C ILE A 72 -3.84 -4.22 -14.71
N GLU A 73 -3.90 -5.49 -15.03
CA GLU A 73 -4.87 -6.41 -14.45
C GLU A 73 -4.49 -6.71 -12.98
N ALA A 74 -5.44 -6.56 -12.06
CA ALA A 74 -5.21 -6.72 -10.63
C ALA A 74 -4.69 -8.12 -10.26
N ALA A 75 -5.16 -9.15 -10.95
CA ALA A 75 -4.76 -10.53 -10.73
C ALA A 75 -3.28 -10.81 -11.09
N THR A 76 -2.70 -10.04 -12.02
CA THR A 76 -1.30 -10.17 -12.48
C THR A 76 -0.42 -8.99 -12.09
N ALA A 77 -0.91 -8.14 -11.20
CA ALA A 77 -0.27 -6.88 -10.84
C ALA A 77 1.18 -7.03 -10.37
N GLU A 78 1.50 -8.08 -9.62
CA GLU A 78 2.87 -8.31 -9.13
C GLU A 78 3.87 -8.38 -10.30
N THR A 79 3.55 -9.16 -11.33
CA THR A 79 4.43 -9.30 -12.50
C THR A 79 4.49 -8.01 -13.31
N ALA A 80 3.33 -7.40 -13.58
CA ALA A 80 3.25 -6.16 -14.35
C ALA A 80 4.01 -4.99 -13.66
N LEU A 81 3.86 -4.84 -12.35
CA LEU A 81 4.56 -3.81 -11.58
C LEU A 81 6.08 -4.06 -11.53
N ARG A 82 6.50 -5.32 -11.43
CA ARG A 82 7.91 -5.67 -11.49
C ARG A 82 8.51 -5.32 -12.86
N ASP A 83 7.81 -5.63 -13.94
CA ASP A 83 8.26 -5.33 -15.30
C ASP A 83 8.32 -3.81 -15.57
N LEU A 84 7.31 -3.06 -15.11
CA LEU A 84 7.28 -1.60 -15.18
C LEU A 84 8.34 -0.95 -14.29
N GLY A 85 8.67 -1.56 -13.16
CA GLY A 85 9.71 -1.11 -12.24
C GLY A 85 11.12 -1.54 -12.65
N ALA A 86 11.27 -2.36 -13.68
CA ALA A 86 12.56 -2.84 -14.13
C ALA A 86 13.45 -1.67 -14.60
N GLY A 87 14.61 -1.54 -13.99
CA GLY A 87 15.54 -0.44 -14.26
C GLY A 87 15.28 0.86 -13.50
N GLN A 88 14.21 0.92 -12.70
CA GLN A 88 13.99 2.03 -11.78
C GLN A 88 14.80 1.87 -10.49
N THR A 89 14.96 2.97 -9.74
CA THR A 89 15.47 2.91 -8.37
C THR A 89 14.44 2.24 -7.45
N ASP A 90 14.88 1.72 -6.29
CA ASP A 90 13.97 1.17 -5.29
C ASP A 90 12.90 2.18 -4.84
N ALA A 91 13.26 3.47 -4.78
CA ALA A 91 12.31 4.55 -4.51
C ALA A 91 11.28 4.70 -5.65
N GLY A 92 11.70 4.56 -6.90
CA GLY A 92 10.82 4.56 -8.07
C GLY A 92 9.83 3.38 -8.05
N ALA A 93 10.32 2.18 -7.75
CA ALA A 93 9.48 1.00 -7.61
C ALA A 93 8.46 1.15 -6.45
N ALA A 94 8.88 1.72 -5.32
CA ALA A 94 7.98 2.00 -4.19
C ALA A 94 6.89 3.02 -4.58
N ARG A 95 7.23 4.07 -5.33
CA ARG A 95 6.24 5.04 -5.84
C ARG A 95 5.25 4.40 -6.81
N LEU A 96 5.74 3.55 -7.70
CA LEU A 96 4.88 2.82 -8.63
C LEU A 96 3.88 1.94 -7.89
N LEU A 97 4.32 1.19 -6.89
CA LEU A 97 3.45 0.36 -6.05
C LEU A 97 2.42 1.20 -5.29
N ALA A 98 2.84 2.32 -4.70
CA ALA A 98 1.95 3.23 -3.99
C ALA A 98 0.89 3.84 -4.92
N ALA A 99 1.29 4.28 -6.11
CA ALA A 99 0.38 4.83 -7.11
C ALA A 99 -0.60 3.78 -7.63
N TYR A 100 -0.14 2.56 -7.88
CA TYR A 100 -0.99 1.43 -8.24
C TYR A 100 -2.04 1.17 -7.16
N THR A 101 -1.61 1.05 -5.91
CA THR A 101 -2.51 0.78 -4.79
C THR A 101 -3.58 1.88 -4.67
N ALA A 102 -3.18 3.15 -4.71
CA ALA A 102 -4.12 4.27 -4.67
C ALA A 102 -5.10 4.27 -5.86
N ALA A 103 -4.63 3.95 -7.06
CA ALA A 103 -5.47 3.86 -8.25
C ALA A 103 -6.44 2.68 -8.18
N LEU A 104 -5.99 1.52 -7.70
CA LEU A 104 -6.80 0.32 -7.49
C LEU A 104 -8.03 0.62 -6.62
N PHE A 105 -7.82 1.26 -5.49
CA PHE A 105 -8.91 1.62 -4.58
C PHE A 105 -9.86 2.67 -5.17
N ARG A 106 -9.33 3.66 -5.89
CA ARG A 106 -10.17 4.71 -6.51
C ARG A 106 -10.99 4.22 -7.69
N GLN A 107 -10.42 3.34 -8.50
CA GLN A 107 -11.05 2.88 -9.74
C GLN A 107 -11.98 1.68 -9.53
N ASN A 108 -11.79 0.92 -8.43
CA ASN A 108 -12.52 -0.32 -8.16
C ASN A 108 -13.16 -0.34 -6.77
N PRO A 109 -14.01 0.65 -6.40
CA PRO A 109 -14.54 0.76 -5.04
C PRO A 109 -15.41 -0.42 -4.62
N GLN A 110 -16.14 -1.04 -5.55
CA GLN A 110 -16.98 -2.21 -5.26
C GLN A 110 -16.14 -3.46 -4.95
N GLN A 111 -15.06 -3.64 -5.71
CA GLN A 111 -14.08 -4.71 -5.46
C GLN A 111 -13.38 -4.51 -4.12
N LEU A 112 -13.06 -3.25 -3.80
CA LEU A 112 -12.50 -2.88 -2.50
C LEU A 112 -13.42 -3.32 -1.36
N ALA A 113 -14.73 -3.05 -1.45
CA ALA A 113 -15.70 -3.46 -0.45
C ALA A 113 -15.75 -4.97 -0.23
N ALA A 114 -15.57 -5.74 -1.31
CA ALA A 114 -15.60 -7.20 -1.26
C ALA A 114 -14.32 -7.83 -0.69
N LEU A 115 -13.20 -7.09 -0.68
CA LEU A 115 -11.86 -7.63 -0.38
C LEU A 115 -11.77 -8.32 0.99
N PRO A 116 -12.24 -7.75 2.11
CA PRO A 116 -12.15 -8.42 3.41
C PRO A 116 -12.97 -9.71 3.46
N GLY A 117 -14.15 -9.74 2.84
CA GLY A 117 -14.98 -10.94 2.76
C GLY A 117 -14.32 -12.06 1.95
N GLN A 118 -13.69 -11.73 0.83
CA GLN A 118 -12.93 -12.67 0.01
C GLN A 118 -11.69 -13.20 0.75
N ALA A 119 -10.94 -12.32 1.42
CA ALA A 119 -9.81 -12.73 2.24
C ALA A 119 -10.24 -13.66 3.38
N ARG A 120 -11.35 -13.36 4.06
CA ARG A 120 -11.93 -14.23 5.09
C ARG A 120 -12.33 -15.61 4.55
N GLN A 121 -12.93 -15.68 3.37
CA GLN A 121 -13.25 -16.93 2.71
C GLN A 121 -11.99 -17.74 2.36
N ALA A 122 -10.90 -17.06 2.04
CA ALA A 122 -9.61 -17.66 1.75
C ALA A 122 -8.75 -17.90 3.02
N SER A 123 -9.31 -17.80 4.21
CA SER A 123 -8.57 -17.86 5.49
C SER A 123 -7.66 -19.09 5.67
N ALA A 124 -7.99 -20.20 5.03
CA ALA A 124 -7.11 -21.39 5.03
C ALA A 124 -5.82 -21.23 4.21
N ARG A 125 -5.72 -20.18 3.36
CA ARG A 125 -4.58 -19.89 2.47
C ARG A 125 -3.83 -18.62 2.83
N ILE A 126 -4.25 -17.95 3.91
CA ILE A 126 -3.60 -16.74 4.43
C ILE A 126 -3.14 -16.97 5.86
N LEU A 127 -2.12 -16.22 6.27
CA LEU A 127 -1.67 -16.15 7.65
C LEU A 127 -2.14 -14.82 8.25
N THR A 128 -2.91 -14.90 9.33
CA THR A 128 -3.45 -13.72 10.00
C THR A 128 -3.73 -14.03 11.47
N ASP A 129 -3.71 -13.02 12.29
CA ASP A 129 -4.16 -13.06 13.70
C ASP A 129 -5.55 -12.46 13.89
N LEU A 130 -6.21 -11.99 12.80
CA LEU A 130 -7.54 -11.41 12.85
C LEU A 130 -8.58 -12.40 13.37
N GLN A 131 -9.33 -11.95 14.39
CA GLN A 131 -10.46 -12.67 14.94
C GLN A 131 -11.76 -12.35 14.18
N ALA A 132 -12.81 -13.13 14.42
CA ALA A 132 -14.08 -12.98 13.71
C ALA A 132 -14.69 -11.57 13.81
N GLN A 133 -14.56 -10.91 14.98
CA GLN A 133 -15.07 -9.57 15.19
C GLN A 133 -14.28 -8.52 14.40
N GLU A 134 -12.98 -8.69 14.30
CA GLU A 134 -12.09 -7.78 13.57
C GLU A 134 -12.33 -7.87 12.05
N TRP A 135 -12.58 -9.08 11.53
CA TRP A 135 -13.04 -9.25 10.17
C TRP A 135 -14.33 -8.46 9.89
N ASN A 136 -15.33 -8.53 10.78
CA ASN A 136 -16.56 -7.77 10.62
C ASN A 136 -16.32 -6.25 10.64
N THR A 137 -15.35 -5.80 11.46
CA THR A 137 -14.95 -4.39 11.49
C THR A 137 -14.30 -3.97 10.17
N LEU A 138 -13.37 -4.77 9.64
CA LEU A 138 -12.76 -4.51 8.33
C LEU A 138 -13.79 -4.48 7.21
N GLU A 139 -14.69 -5.46 7.15
CA GLU A 139 -15.78 -5.49 6.17
C GLU A 139 -16.63 -4.20 6.25
N SER A 140 -16.94 -3.72 7.46
CA SER A 140 -17.71 -2.49 7.66
C SER A 140 -16.95 -1.24 7.17
N VAL A 141 -15.66 -1.15 7.47
CA VAL A 141 -14.80 -0.02 7.05
C VAL A 141 -14.65 0.02 5.53
N PHE A 142 -14.34 -1.11 4.91
CA PHE A 142 -14.17 -1.19 3.46
C PHE A 142 -15.49 -0.94 2.71
N ASN A 143 -16.59 -1.43 3.26
CA ASN A 143 -17.92 -1.15 2.73
C ASN A 143 -18.26 0.35 2.82
N TYR A 144 -17.92 1.02 3.92
CA TYR A 144 -18.06 2.46 4.04
C TYR A 144 -17.25 3.19 2.96
N PHE A 145 -15.98 2.85 2.77
CA PHE A 145 -15.15 3.48 1.74
C PHE A 145 -15.73 3.33 0.32
N SER A 146 -16.35 2.20 0.02
CA SER A 146 -16.99 1.99 -1.30
C SER A 146 -18.20 2.88 -1.54
N THR A 147 -18.83 3.40 -0.47
CA THR A 147 -20.00 4.28 -0.58
C THR A 147 -19.63 5.76 -0.66
N VAL A 148 -18.37 6.12 -0.45
CA VAL A 148 -17.91 7.51 -0.49
C VAL A 148 -17.73 7.98 -1.92
N PRO A 149 -18.53 8.97 -2.42
CA PRO A 149 -18.53 9.34 -3.84
C PRO A 149 -17.20 9.92 -4.34
N ALA A 150 -16.40 10.47 -3.43
CA ALA A 150 -15.12 11.09 -3.74
C ALA A 150 -14.02 10.57 -2.80
N LEU A 151 -13.85 9.25 -2.77
CA LEU A 151 -12.76 8.65 -2.02
C LEU A 151 -11.43 9.11 -2.59
N VAL A 152 -10.68 9.86 -1.79
CA VAL A 152 -9.31 10.23 -2.10
C VAL A 152 -8.39 9.32 -1.33
N VAL A 153 -7.59 8.54 -2.06
CA VAL A 153 -6.51 7.75 -1.49
C VAL A 153 -5.22 8.51 -1.76
N GLU A 154 -4.56 8.92 -0.71
CA GLU A 154 -3.25 9.57 -0.78
C GLU A 154 -2.20 8.60 -0.24
N THR A 155 -1.03 8.61 -0.87
CA THR A 155 0.10 7.81 -0.45
C THR A 155 1.18 8.73 0.09
N ALA A 156 1.69 8.42 1.28
CA ALA A 156 2.87 9.07 1.82
C ALA A 156 4.08 8.17 1.56
N LEU A 157 5.07 8.70 0.83
CA LEU A 157 6.33 8.00 0.64
C LEU A 157 7.35 8.54 1.64
N PRO A 158 7.69 7.77 2.66
CA PRO A 158 8.74 8.16 3.60
C PRO A 158 10.10 8.16 2.90
N SER A 159 11.02 8.97 3.39
CA SER A 159 12.38 8.98 2.86
C SER A 159 13.18 7.78 3.33
N PHE A 160 13.94 7.20 2.39
CA PHE A 160 14.81 6.05 2.60
C PHE A 160 16.26 6.40 2.27
N THR A 161 17.18 5.65 2.83
CA THR A 161 18.58 5.62 2.43
C THR A 161 18.94 4.19 2.02
N SER A 162 19.70 4.06 0.95
CA SER A 162 20.25 2.76 0.53
C SER A 162 21.47 2.41 1.37
N ARG A 163 21.54 1.18 1.82
CA ARG A 163 22.72 0.59 2.46
C ARG A 163 23.65 -0.05 1.42
N PRO A 164 24.92 -0.28 1.76
CA PRO A 164 25.89 -0.89 0.83
C PRO A 164 25.47 -2.25 0.26
N GLU A 165 24.60 -2.97 0.98
CA GLU A 165 24.09 -4.30 0.59
C GLU A 165 22.82 -4.22 -0.28
N GLY A 166 22.44 -3.02 -0.74
CA GLY A 166 21.24 -2.79 -1.55
C GLY A 166 19.93 -2.76 -0.73
N GLU A 167 20.01 -2.82 0.58
CA GLU A 167 18.85 -2.74 1.47
C GLU A 167 18.40 -1.30 1.66
N LEU A 168 17.09 -1.07 1.69
CA LEU A 168 16.51 0.21 2.05
C LEU A 168 16.37 0.33 3.57
N ALA A 169 16.86 1.44 4.12
CA ALA A 169 16.63 1.80 5.52
C ALA A 169 15.82 3.10 5.59
N LEU A 170 14.80 3.10 6.42
CA LEU A 170 14.02 4.29 6.70
C LEU A 170 14.91 5.34 7.37
N THR A 171 14.90 6.58 6.88
CA THR A 171 15.59 7.69 7.54
C THR A 171 14.80 8.15 8.77
N GLU A 172 15.42 8.94 9.65
CA GLU A 172 14.74 9.56 10.79
C GLU A 172 13.55 10.43 10.32
N ASN A 173 13.76 11.20 9.25
CA ASN A 173 12.69 11.99 8.62
C ASN A 173 11.58 11.10 8.04
N GLY A 174 11.94 9.96 7.45
CA GLY A 174 10.99 8.96 6.97
C GLY A 174 10.15 8.38 8.10
N GLN A 175 10.75 8.05 9.25
CA GLN A 175 10.03 7.61 10.45
C GLN A 175 9.06 8.67 10.96
N GLN A 176 9.51 9.93 11.04
CA GLN A 176 8.65 11.05 11.44
C GLN A 176 7.46 11.21 10.51
N THR A 177 7.68 11.13 9.18
CA THR A 177 6.61 11.19 8.18
C THR A 177 5.55 10.12 8.43
N VAL A 178 5.95 8.87 8.62
CA VAL A 178 5.02 7.77 8.90
C VAL A 178 4.26 8.01 10.22
N GLN A 179 4.97 8.40 11.28
CA GLN A 179 4.33 8.67 12.57
C GLN A 179 3.35 9.84 12.50
N GLU A 180 3.66 10.88 11.75
CA GLU A 180 2.75 12.00 11.52
C GLU A 180 1.48 11.56 10.79
N VAL A 181 1.61 10.79 9.72
CA VAL A 181 0.48 10.23 8.98
C VAL A 181 -0.43 9.41 9.89
N LEU A 182 0.14 8.50 10.68
CA LEU A 182 -0.60 7.63 11.59
C LEU A 182 -1.29 8.38 12.74
N ARG A 183 -0.73 9.50 13.19
CA ARG A 183 -1.29 10.30 14.28
C ARG A 183 -2.38 11.26 13.84
N MET A 184 -2.22 11.86 12.66
CA MET A 184 -3.07 12.98 12.25
C MET A 184 -4.39 12.54 11.64
N GLY A 185 -4.48 11.33 11.14
CA GLY A 185 -5.54 11.00 10.22
C GLY A 185 -5.45 11.81 8.91
N ALA A 186 -6.16 11.35 7.92
CA ALA A 186 -6.05 11.81 6.54
C ALA A 186 -6.35 13.31 6.32
N GLY A 187 -7.37 13.83 6.95
CA GLY A 187 -7.81 15.22 6.73
C GLY A 187 -6.83 16.26 7.26
N GLU A 188 -6.11 15.93 8.33
CA GLU A 188 -5.14 16.85 8.94
C GLU A 188 -3.82 16.87 8.15
N TYR A 189 -3.36 15.73 7.69
CA TYR A 189 -2.18 15.63 6.82
C TYR A 189 -2.38 16.39 5.51
N ARG A 190 -3.55 16.27 4.89
CA ARG A 190 -3.89 16.97 3.66
C ARG A 190 -3.82 18.49 3.78
N ARG A 191 -4.18 19.06 4.93
CA ARG A 191 -4.08 20.49 5.19
C ARG A 191 -2.64 20.99 5.26
N LYS A 192 -1.70 20.11 5.60
CA LYS A 192 -0.26 20.44 5.69
C LYS A 192 0.47 20.34 4.34
N LEU A 193 -0.12 19.73 3.32
CA LEU A 193 0.50 19.64 2.01
C LEU A 193 0.52 21.01 1.32
N PRO A 194 1.69 21.52 0.88
CA PRO A 194 1.78 22.81 0.20
C PRO A 194 0.96 22.80 -1.10
N GLY A 195 0.10 23.80 -1.28
CA GLY A 195 -0.58 24.07 -2.55
C GLY A 195 -1.98 23.48 -2.73
N ARG A 196 -2.56 22.81 -1.74
CA ARG A 196 -3.93 22.27 -1.83
C ARG A 196 -4.91 22.95 -0.88
N ALA A 197 -5.02 24.26 -0.94
CA ALA A 197 -6.10 24.98 -0.27
C ALA A 197 -7.37 24.94 -1.14
N GLY A 198 -8.47 24.38 -0.63
CA GLY A 198 -9.81 24.69 -1.15
C GLY A 198 -10.62 23.57 -1.81
N SER A 199 -10.35 22.29 -1.58
CA SER A 199 -11.31 21.25 -1.96
C SER A 199 -12.20 20.86 -0.78
N PRO A 200 -13.53 20.68 -0.95
CA PRO A 200 -14.40 20.17 0.11
C PRO A 200 -13.93 18.78 0.56
N ASP A 201 -14.09 18.54 1.83
CA ASP A 201 -13.54 17.40 2.58
C ASP A 201 -14.01 16.03 2.03
N PRO A 202 -13.30 15.36 1.11
CA PRO A 202 -13.60 13.98 0.78
C PRO A 202 -13.04 13.08 1.87
N ALA A 203 -13.75 12.00 2.17
CA ALA A 203 -13.20 10.97 3.06
C ALA A 203 -11.88 10.46 2.50
N VAL A 204 -10.86 10.40 3.34
CA VAL A 204 -9.50 10.01 2.96
C VAL A 204 -9.16 8.71 3.65
N ALA A 205 -8.80 7.70 2.87
CA ALA A 205 -8.29 6.43 3.38
C ALA A 205 -6.76 6.40 3.26
N TRP A 206 -6.08 5.92 4.29
CA TRP A 206 -4.65 5.66 4.30
C TRP A 206 -4.39 4.16 4.19
N LEU A 207 -3.45 3.82 3.35
CA LEU A 207 -2.99 2.44 3.13
C LEU A 207 -1.56 2.28 3.57
#